data_dfad80c30e8cbfa4a749747718c29cf3
#
_entry.id   dfad80c30e8cbfa4a749747718c29cf3
#
_cell.length_a   1.000
_cell.length_b   1.000
_cell.length_c   1.000
_cell.angle_alpha   90.00
_cell.angle_beta   90.00
_cell.angle_gamma   90.00
#
_symmetry.space_group_name_H-M   'P 1'
#
loop_
_entity.id
_entity.type
_entity.pdbx_description
1 polymer ?
#
loop_
_entity_poly.entity_id
_entity_poly.type
_entity_poly.pdbx_seq_one_letter_code
_entity_poly.pdbx_strand_id
1 'polypeptide(L)'
;WSASKILLGLTLLWVYHMFAFGITYWYGRLEVEQNILKYLLFQSYGWLFLANLIFSFFLPFLTLLWNPVRRSDWGPALAGVFVLIGAFLFSWRIFVGAFNAGDVYNIGLEHVPAFVGPDLWDVLIVLGGLGGAVFIYLLGSRLIPMMCVWEIKEGAMYQHMGTFMRGRYLVLAKPE
;
A
#
# COMPACT_ATOMS: atom_id res chain seq x y z
N TRP A 1 -13.51 -2.44 -10.16
CA TRP A 1 -13.51 -3.91 -9.97
C TRP A 1 -12.22 -4.59 -10.41
N SER A 2 -11.70 -4.30 -11.59
CA SER A 2 -10.42 -4.86 -12.06
C SER A 2 -9.25 -4.36 -11.23
N ALA A 3 -9.18 -3.07 -10.93
CA ALA A 3 -8.14 -2.46 -10.09
C ALA A 3 -8.11 -3.08 -8.67
N SER A 4 -9.27 -3.38 -8.07
CA SER A 4 -9.33 -4.02 -6.75
C SER A 4 -8.81 -5.45 -6.73
N LYS A 5 -8.94 -6.19 -7.84
CA LYS A 5 -8.33 -7.53 -7.98
C LYS A 5 -6.81 -7.44 -8.09
N ILE A 6 -6.33 -6.47 -8.86
CA ILE A 6 -4.89 -6.21 -9.00
C ILE A 6 -4.31 -5.82 -7.64
N LEU A 7 -4.96 -4.91 -6.92
CA LEU A 7 -4.52 -4.50 -5.59
C LEU A 7 -4.47 -5.70 -4.62
N LEU A 8 -5.48 -6.58 -4.63
CA LEU A 8 -5.48 -7.80 -3.83
C LEU A 8 -4.30 -8.72 -4.19
N GLY A 9 -4.01 -8.90 -5.48
CA GLY A 9 -2.85 -9.67 -5.94
C GLY A 9 -1.53 -9.06 -5.49
N LEU A 10 -1.41 -7.73 -5.56
CA LEU A 10 -0.21 -7.01 -5.12
C LEU A 10 0.01 -7.10 -3.60
N THR A 11 -1.05 -7.07 -2.78
CA THR A 11 -0.91 -7.26 -1.33
C THR A 11 -0.40 -8.66 -0.98
N LEU A 12 -0.86 -9.70 -1.68
CA LEU A 12 -0.35 -11.06 -1.51
C LEU A 12 1.12 -11.18 -1.96
N LEU A 13 1.47 -10.56 -3.08
CA LEU A 13 2.84 -10.54 -3.58
C LEU A 13 3.78 -9.81 -2.59
N TRP A 14 3.31 -8.72 -2.00
CA TRP A 14 4.07 -7.98 -0.98
C TRP A 14 4.38 -8.86 0.25
N VAL A 15 3.39 -9.60 0.78
CA VAL A 15 3.60 -10.52 1.91
C VAL A 15 4.56 -11.64 1.52
N TYR A 16 4.45 -12.18 0.32
CA TYR A 16 5.38 -13.19 -0.18
C TYR A 16 6.83 -12.67 -0.17
N HIS A 17 7.07 -11.45 -0.67
CA HIS A 17 8.40 -10.85 -0.65
C HIS A 17 8.91 -10.59 0.78
N MET A 18 8.03 -10.11 1.68
CA MET A 18 8.39 -9.91 3.10
C MET A 18 8.77 -11.21 3.78
N PHE A 19 8.03 -12.29 3.51
CA PHE A 19 8.33 -13.61 4.04
C PHE A 19 9.63 -14.18 3.45
N ALA A 20 9.81 -14.09 2.12
CA ALA A 20 11.03 -14.52 1.45
C ALA A 20 12.27 -13.77 1.99
N PHE A 21 12.17 -12.45 2.15
CA PHE A 21 13.21 -11.64 2.77
C PHE A 21 13.53 -12.14 4.18
N GLY A 22 12.53 -12.31 5.04
CA GLY A 22 12.71 -12.80 6.41
C GLY A 22 13.39 -14.16 6.48
N ILE A 23 12.97 -15.12 5.64
CA ILE A 23 13.60 -16.46 5.57
C ILE A 23 15.04 -16.37 5.11
N THR A 24 15.34 -15.59 4.07
CA THR A 24 16.69 -15.48 3.53
C THR A 24 17.66 -15.01 4.60
N TYR A 25 17.32 -13.97 5.34
CA TYR A 25 18.17 -13.47 6.43
C TYR A 25 18.22 -14.42 7.63
N TRP A 26 17.12 -15.10 7.93
CA TRP A 26 17.09 -16.09 9.00
C TRP A 26 17.99 -17.29 8.69
N TYR A 27 17.94 -17.79 7.44
CA TYR A 27 18.75 -18.94 7.01
C TYR A 27 20.22 -18.61 6.79
N GLY A 28 20.53 -17.38 6.37
CA GLY A 28 21.89 -16.91 6.13
C GLY A 28 22.77 -16.95 7.40
N ARG A 29 22.17 -16.85 8.58
CA ARG A 29 22.80 -16.91 9.89
C ARG A 29 24.02 -16.00 10.08
N LEU A 30 24.12 -14.94 9.29
CA LEU A 30 25.10 -13.90 9.54
C LEU A 30 24.69 -13.13 10.79
N GLU A 31 25.56 -13.06 11.76
CA GLU A 31 25.27 -12.48 13.07
C GLU A 31 24.79 -11.03 12.96
N VAL A 32 25.44 -10.24 12.12
CA VAL A 32 25.06 -8.85 11.84
C VAL A 32 23.64 -8.74 11.27
N GLU A 33 23.31 -9.59 10.29
CA GLU A 33 22.00 -9.58 9.64
C GLU A 33 20.89 -10.01 10.60
N GLN A 34 21.15 -11.03 11.42
CA GLN A 34 20.20 -11.48 12.43
C GLN A 34 19.94 -10.41 13.50
N ASN A 35 20.96 -9.65 13.86
CA ASN A 35 20.86 -8.58 14.83
C ASN A 35 20.00 -7.44 14.29
N ILE A 36 20.20 -7.04 13.03
CA ILE A 36 19.35 -6.06 12.35
C ILE A 36 17.91 -6.56 12.25
N LEU A 37 17.73 -7.83 11.88
CA LEU A 37 16.39 -8.41 11.78
C LEU A 37 15.67 -8.38 13.12
N LYS A 38 16.34 -8.76 14.22
CA LYS A 38 15.79 -8.68 15.58
C LYS A 38 15.43 -7.24 15.95
N TYR A 39 16.30 -6.28 15.65
CA TYR A 39 16.09 -4.87 15.92
C TYR A 39 14.86 -4.32 15.20
N LEU A 40 14.72 -4.61 13.90
CA LEU A 40 13.63 -4.10 13.06
C LEU A 40 12.29 -4.83 13.25
N LEU A 41 12.31 -6.13 13.65
CA LEU A 41 11.09 -6.95 13.74
C LEU A 41 10.57 -7.12 15.16
N PHE A 42 11.46 -7.18 16.15
CA PHE A 42 11.07 -7.61 17.51
C PHE A 42 11.45 -6.61 18.61
N GLN A 43 12.44 -5.76 18.40
CA GLN A 43 12.91 -4.83 19.41
C GLN A 43 12.28 -3.43 19.21
N SER A 44 13.10 -2.39 19.13
CA SER A 44 12.64 -0.98 19.12
C SER A 44 11.62 -0.65 18.05
N TYR A 45 11.69 -1.29 16.87
CA TYR A 45 10.78 -1.07 15.75
C TYR A 45 9.75 -2.20 15.55
N GLY A 46 9.66 -3.15 16.47
CA GLY A 46 8.76 -4.31 16.36
C GLY A 46 7.28 -3.93 16.26
N TRP A 47 6.85 -2.93 17.01
CA TRP A 47 5.48 -2.44 16.95
C TRP A 47 5.15 -1.78 15.60
N LEU A 48 6.12 -1.08 14.98
CA LEU A 48 5.99 -0.53 13.62
C LEU A 48 5.89 -1.65 12.58
N PHE A 49 6.63 -2.74 12.77
CA PHE A 49 6.50 -3.91 11.92
C PHE A 49 5.09 -4.51 11.99
N LEU A 50 4.56 -4.68 13.19
CA LEU A 50 3.21 -5.19 13.37
C LEU A 50 2.16 -4.26 12.76
N ALA A 51 2.26 -2.96 13.01
CA ALA A 51 1.38 -1.96 12.41
C ALA A 51 1.47 -1.98 10.86
N ASN A 52 2.69 -2.02 10.32
CA ASN A 52 2.89 -2.16 8.88
C ASN A 52 2.22 -3.42 8.31
N LEU A 53 2.38 -4.58 8.95
CA LEU A 53 1.76 -5.83 8.52
C LEU A 53 0.22 -5.74 8.52
N ILE A 54 -0.35 -5.09 9.54
CA ILE A 54 -1.79 -4.87 9.64
C ILE A 54 -2.27 -3.96 8.51
N PHE A 55 -1.64 -2.82 8.30
CA PHE A 55 -2.06 -1.82 7.31
C PHE A 55 -1.72 -2.20 5.87
N SER A 56 -0.58 -2.84 5.61
CA SER A 56 -0.19 -3.23 4.24
C SER A 56 -0.83 -4.52 3.77
N PHE A 57 -1.20 -5.41 4.69
CA PHE A 57 -1.73 -6.72 4.32
C PHE A 57 -3.10 -7.02 4.93
N PHE A 58 -3.23 -7.14 6.26
CA PHE A 58 -4.45 -7.66 6.86
C PHE A 58 -5.68 -6.81 6.54
N LEU A 59 -5.62 -5.50 6.71
CA LEU A 59 -6.75 -4.61 6.44
C LEU A 59 -7.12 -4.59 4.95
N PRO A 60 -6.20 -4.35 4.00
CA PRO A 60 -6.54 -4.40 2.58
C PRO A 60 -7.03 -5.78 2.13
N PHE A 61 -6.41 -6.85 2.60
CA PHE A 61 -6.80 -8.21 2.27
C PHE A 61 -8.22 -8.50 2.73
N LEU A 62 -8.53 -8.25 4.00
CA LEU A 62 -9.86 -8.49 4.55
C LEU A 62 -10.94 -7.63 3.88
N THR A 63 -10.65 -6.34 3.61
CA THR A 63 -11.61 -5.46 2.92
C THR A 63 -11.88 -5.89 1.49
N LEU A 64 -10.85 -6.34 0.76
CA LEU A 64 -10.98 -6.75 -0.63
C LEU A 64 -11.40 -8.22 -0.82
N LEU A 65 -11.33 -9.05 0.23
CA LEU A 65 -11.77 -10.44 0.17
C LEU A 65 -13.28 -10.54 -0.09
N TRP A 66 -14.06 -9.64 0.50
CA TRP A 66 -15.52 -9.66 0.40
C TRP A 66 -15.98 -9.04 -0.92
N ASN A 67 -16.70 -9.83 -1.72
CA ASN A 67 -17.21 -9.41 -3.02
C ASN A 67 -18.04 -8.11 -3.00
N PRO A 68 -18.97 -7.89 -2.06
CA PRO A 68 -19.75 -6.66 -2.00
C PRO A 68 -18.86 -5.42 -1.80
N VAL A 69 -17.88 -5.51 -0.89
CA VAL A 69 -16.96 -4.41 -0.58
C VAL A 69 -16.02 -4.14 -1.76
N ARG A 70 -15.49 -5.20 -2.37
CA ARG A 70 -14.60 -5.07 -3.54
C ARG A 70 -15.28 -4.47 -4.76
N ARG A 71 -16.61 -4.64 -4.90
CA ARG A 71 -17.38 -4.06 -6.01
C ARG A 71 -17.89 -2.66 -5.73
N SER A 72 -17.84 -2.20 -4.48
CA SER A 72 -18.20 -0.83 -4.13
C SER A 72 -17.08 0.14 -4.51
N ASP A 73 -17.41 1.42 -4.64
CA ASP A 73 -16.43 2.47 -4.92
C ASP A 73 -15.55 2.75 -3.69
N TRP A 74 -16.11 2.61 -2.49
CA TRP A 74 -15.42 2.87 -1.23
C TRP A 74 -14.43 1.78 -0.81
N GLY A 75 -14.73 0.51 -1.10
CA GLY A 75 -13.88 -0.61 -0.70
C GLY A 75 -12.45 -0.51 -1.22
N PRO A 76 -12.25 -0.40 -2.54
CA PRO A 76 -10.93 -0.25 -3.12
C PRO A 76 -10.22 1.04 -2.70
N ALA A 77 -10.97 2.15 -2.52
CA ALA A 77 -10.41 3.41 -2.04
C ALA A 77 -9.88 3.28 -0.60
N LEU A 78 -10.66 2.69 0.29
CA LEU A 78 -10.26 2.44 1.68
C LEU A 78 -9.05 1.51 1.75
N ALA A 79 -9.06 0.42 0.98
CA ALA A 79 -7.92 -0.49 0.89
C ALA A 79 -6.66 0.22 0.38
N GLY A 80 -6.79 1.12 -0.60
CA GLY A 80 -5.69 1.96 -1.08
C GLY A 80 -5.11 2.86 0.00
N VAL A 81 -5.95 3.50 0.81
CA VAL A 81 -5.51 4.31 1.96
C VAL A 81 -4.75 3.47 2.98
N PHE A 82 -5.23 2.27 3.30
CA PHE A 82 -4.51 1.37 4.21
C PHE A 82 -3.13 0.98 3.68
N VAL A 83 -3.04 0.63 2.39
CA VAL A 83 -1.75 0.31 1.76
C VAL A 83 -0.79 1.50 1.80
N LEU A 84 -1.27 2.72 1.56
CA LEU A 84 -0.43 3.93 1.64
C LEU A 84 0.11 4.17 3.05
N ILE A 85 -0.75 4.02 4.08
CA ILE A 85 -0.32 4.11 5.48
C ILE A 85 0.73 3.02 5.78
N GLY A 86 0.46 1.79 5.37
CA GLY A 86 1.40 0.68 5.55
C GLY A 86 2.73 0.91 4.83
N ALA A 87 2.73 1.41 3.60
CA ALA A 87 3.94 1.75 2.86
C ALA A 87 4.76 2.86 3.55
N PHE A 88 4.08 3.85 4.13
CA PHE A 88 4.73 4.88 4.93
C PHE A 88 5.40 4.29 6.18
N LEU A 89 4.70 3.44 6.94
CA LEU A 89 5.26 2.76 8.12
C LEU A 89 6.43 1.84 7.75
N PHE A 90 6.35 1.17 6.60
CA PHE A 90 7.44 0.35 6.07
C PHE A 90 8.68 1.19 5.79
N SER A 91 8.52 2.28 5.03
CA SER A 91 9.61 3.18 4.68
C SER A 91 10.24 3.79 5.92
N TRP A 92 9.41 4.25 6.86
CA TRP A 92 9.89 4.76 8.13
C TRP A 92 10.78 3.74 8.85
N ARG A 93 10.27 2.53 9.07
CA ARG A 93 11.01 1.48 9.77
C ARG A 93 12.35 1.17 9.10
N ILE A 94 12.39 1.07 7.76
CA ILE A 94 13.61 0.72 7.03
C ILE A 94 14.60 1.90 7.06
N PHE A 95 14.16 3.09 6.66
CA PHE A 95 15.08 4.22 6.52
C PHE A 95 15.50 4.80 7.87
N VAL A 96 14.57 5.12 8.76
CA VAL A 96 14.90 5.68 10.08
C VAL A 96 15.58 4.63 10.94
N GLY A 97 15.13 3.38 10.91
CA GLY A 97 15.75 2.29 11.63
C GLY A 97 17.20 2.05 11.20
N ALA A 98 17.48 2.07 9.89
CA ALA A 98 18.83 1.90 9.37
C ALA A 98 19.77 3.04 9.81
N PHE A 99 19.32 4.30 9.71
CA PHE A 99 20.11 5.44 10.14
C PHE A 99 20.32 5.48 11.66
N ASN A 100 19.32 5.06 12.44
CA ASN A 100 19.41 5.01 13.89
C ASN A 100 20.33 3.87 14.37
N ALA A 101 20.45 2.78 13.60
CA ALA A 101 21.34 1.69 13.90
C ALA A 101 22.83 2.06 13.80
N GLY A 102 23.19 3.15 13.06
CA GLY A 102 24.55 3.58 12.90
C GLY A 102 25.43 2.59 12.12
N ASP A 103 26.66 2.37 12.59
CA ASP A 103 27.58 1.44 11.95
C ASP A 103 27.22 -0.01 12.28
N VAL A 104 26.56 -0.67 11.35
CA VAL A 104 26.04 -2.03 11.46
C VAL A 104 27.14 -3.06 11.76
N TYR A 105 28.38 -2.79 11.34
CA TYR A 105 29.50 -3.70 11.54
C TYR A 105 30.09 -3.66 12.96
N ASN A 106 29.88 -2.56 13.68
CA ASN A 106 30.40 -2.35 15.03
C ASN A 106 29.32 -2.44 16.12
N ILE A 107 28.06 -2.59 15.75
CA ILE A 107 26.99 -2.75 16.72
C ILE A 107 26.97 -4.21 17.19
N GLY A 108 27.79 -4.52 18.18
CA GLY A 108 27.43 -5.56 19.11
C GLY A 108 26.12 -5.17 19.79
N LEU A 109 25.12 -6.06 19.81
CA LEU A 109 23.79 -5.81 20.41
C LEU A 109 23.79 -5.54 21.92
N GLU A 110 24.91 -5.21 22.51
CA GLU A 110 24.97 -4.84 23.92
C GLU A 110 24.13 -3.60 24.24
N HIS A 111 23.93 -2.70 23.26
CA HIS A 111 23.13 -1.49 23.40
C HIS A 111 22.20 -1.32 22.20
N VAL A 112 20.96 -1.82 22.37
CA VAL A 112 19.91 -1.61 21.37
C VAL A 112 19.55 -0.11 21.30
N PRO A 113 19.69 0.56 20.15
CA PRO A 113 19.31 1.97 20.04
C PRO A 113 17.84 2.18 20.37
N ALA A 114 17.54 3.28 21.07
CA ALA A 114 16.16 3.64 21.38
C ALA A 114 15.38 3.96 20.11
N PHE A 115 14.06 3.80 20.17
CA PHE A 115 13.18 4.19 19.08
C PHE A 115 13.26 5.70 18.83
N VAL A 116 13.47 6.08 17.57
CA VAL A 116 13.39 7.47 17.12
C VAL A 116 12.03 7.69 16.46
N GLY A 117 11.23 8.56 17.07
CA GLY A 117 9.93 8.98 16.53
C GLY A 117 10.07 10.14 15.53
N PRO A 118 8.96 10.47 14.82
CA PRO A 118 8.94 11.62 13.91
C PRO A 118 9.07 12.92 14.68
N ASP A 119 9.95 13.78 14.20
CA ASP A 119 9.98 15.18 14.64
C ASP A 119 8.98 16.02 13.80
N LEU A 120 8.73 17.25 14.26
CA LEU A 120 7.85 18.18 13.54
C LEU A 120 8.28 18.40 12.10
N TRP A 121 9.58 18.46 11.85
CA TRP A 121 10.16 18.66 10.52
C TRP A 121 9.91 17.47 9.60
N ASP A 122 9.97 16.27 10.12
CA ASP A 122 9.66 15.04 9.35
C ASP A 122 8.21 15.03 8.89
N VAL A 123 7.29 15.42 9.79
CA VAL A 123 5.86 15.53 9.46
C VAL A 123 5.63 16.58 8.37
N LEU A 124 6.28 17.74 8.47
CA LEU A 124 6.16 18.80 7.46
C LEU A 124 6.72 18.37 6.09
N ILE A 125 7.84 17.66 6.07
CA ILE A 125 8.43 17.12 4.82
C ILE A 125 7.46 16.12 4.17
N VAL A 126 6.87 15.21 4.94
CA VAL A 126 5.91 14.24 4.44
C VAL A 126 4.65 14.92 3.90
N LEU A 127 4.11 15.89 4.63
CA LEU A 127 2.94 16.67 4.17
C LEU A 127 3.26 17.48 2.92
N GLY A 128 4.46 18.08 2.87
CA GLY A 128 4.95 18.80 1.68
C GLY A 128 5.07 17.87 0.47
N GLY A 129 5.62 16.67 0.65
CA GLY A 129 5.73 15.65 -0.39
C GLY A 129 4.36 15.19 -0.92
N LEU A 130 3.42 14.91 -0.02
CA LEU A 130 2.04 14.56 -0.40
C LEU A 130 1.34 15.72 -1.13
N GLY A 131 1.47 16.94 -0.60
CA GLY A 131 0.93 18.14 -1.25
C GLY A 131 1.54 18.38 -2.63
N GLY A 132 2.84 18.17 -2.77
CA GLY A 132 3.55 18.25 -4.05
C GLY A 132 3.06 17.19 -5.05
N ALA A 133 2.86 15.96 -4.62
CA ALA A 133 2.33 14.89 -5.47
C ALA A 133 0.91 15.22 -5.97
N VAL A 134 0.03 15.68 -5.08
CA VAL A 134 -1.33 16.13 -5.45
C VAL A 134 -1.26 17.32 -6.41
N PHE A 135 -0.39 18.28 -6.17
CA PHE A 135 -0.20 19.45 -7.04
C PHE A 135 0.25 19.03 -8.45
N ILE A 136 1.25 18.15 -8.56
CA ILE A 136 1.72 17.65 -9.85
C ILE A 136 0.62 16.87 -10.57
N TYR A 137 -0.16 16.05 -9.84
CA TYR A 137 -1.30 15.34 -10.40
C TYR A 137 -2.36 16.29 -10.96
N LEU A 138 -2.74 17.32 -10.21
CA LEU A 138 -3.72 18.32 -10.64
C LEU A 138 -3.21 19.14 -11.82
N LEU A 139 -1.92 19.50 -11.81
CA LEU A 139 -1.30 20.19 -12.94
C LEU A 139 -1.29 19.31 -14.19
N GLY A 140 -0.88 18.05 -14.05
CA GLY A 140 -0.87 17.07 -15.14
C GLY A 140 -2.26 16.81 -15.72
N SER A 141 -3.28 16.72 -14.86
CA SER A 141 -4.67 16.52 -15.30
C SER A 141 -5.25 17.70 -16.08
N ARG A 142 -4.69 18.90 -15.90
CA ARG A 142 -5.06 20.09 -16.71
C ARG A 142 -4.37 20.12 -18.07
N LEU A 143 -3.15 19.60 -18.15
CA LEU A 143 -2.35 19.61 -19.38
C LEU A 143 -2.68 18.42 -20.30
N ILE A 144 -2.96 17.28 -19.70
CA ILE A 144 -3.21 16.03 -20.41
C ILE A 144 -4.57 15.48 -19.95
N PRO A 145 -5.54 15.25 -20.88
CA PRO A 145 -6.80 14.64 -20.51
C PRO A 145 -6.53 13.21 -19.99
N MET A 146 -6.64 13.02 -18.67
CA MET A 146 -6.38 11.75 -18.00
C MET A 146 -7.43 10.68 -18.27
N MET A 147 -8.65 11.11 -18.66
CA MET A 147 -9.71 10.20 -19.05
C MET A 147 -9.93 10.28 -20.55
N CYS A 148 -9.84 9.15 -21.22
CA CYS A 148 -10.20 9.04 -22.61
C CYS A 148 -11.70 9.25 -22.74
N VAL A 149 -12.12 10.31 -23.43
CA VAL A 149 -13.55 10.64 -23.67
C VAL A 149 -14.28 9.46 -24.35
N TRP A 150 -13.54 8.67 -25.12
CA TRP A 150 -14.04 7.45 -25.73
C TRP A 150 -14.47 6.40 -24.70
N GLU A 151 -13.65 6.12 -23.70
CA GLU A 151 -13.98 5.15 -22.63
C GLU A 151 -15.21 5.56 -21.82
N ILE A 152 -15.36 6.86 -21.56
CA ILE A 152 -16.56 7.39 -20.89
C ILE A 152 -17.79 7.22 -21.73
N LYS A 153 -17.70 7.54 -23.04
CA LYS A 153 -18.82 7.37 -23.98
C LYS A 153 -19.18 5.90 -24.16
N GLU A 154 -18.19 5.03 -24.28
CA GLU A 154 -18.37 3.58 -24.36
C GLU A 154 -19.02 3.04 -23.09
N GLY A 155 -18.52 3.42 -21.92
CA GLY A 155 -19.14 3.06 -20.63
C GLY A 155 -20.59 3.55 -20.49
N ALA A 156 -20.91 4.75 -20.98
CA ALA A 156 -22.28 5.28 -20.99
C ALA A 156 -23.18 4.52 -21.96
N MET A 157 -22.65 4.13 -23.12
CA MET A 157 -23.39 3.32 -24.12
C MET A 157 -23.72 1.91 -23.58
N TYR A 158 -22.80 1.30 -22.81
CA TYR A 158 -23.03 -0.02 -22.21
C TYR A 158 -23.92 0.01 -20.97
N GLN A 159 -24.28 1.16 -20.44
CA GLN A 159 -25.19 1.31 -19.29
C GLN A 159 -26.66 1.42 -19.67
N HIS A 160 -27.02 1.09 -20.90
CA HIS A 160 -28.43 1.15 -21.33
C HIS A 160 -29.25 0.05 -20.64
N MET A 161 -30.24 0.46 -19.84
CA MET A 161 -31.16 -0.44 -19.17
C MET A 161 -32.33 -0.76 -20.09
N GLY A 162 -32.36 -1.97 -20.62
CA GLY A 162 -33.48 -2.50 -21.38
C GLY A 162 -34.46 -3.25 -20.49
N THR A 163 -35.78 -3.10 -20.76
CA THR A 163 -36.81 -3.93 -20.14
C THR A 163 -37.00 -5.19 -20.97
N PHE A 164 -36.65 -6.34 -20.37
CA PHE A 164 -36.91 -7.63 -20.99
C PHE A 164 -37.84 -8.45 -20.09
N MET A 165 -38.98 -8.90 -20.63
CA MET A 165 -40.05 -9.55 -19.91
C MET A 165 -40.58 -8.70 -18.72
N ARG A 166 -40.36 -9.11 -17.46
CA ARG A 166 -40.81 -8.40 -16.26
C ARG A 166 -39.66 -7.72 -15.47
N GLY A 167 -38.44 -7.71 -15.98
CA GLY A 167 -37.27 -7.16 -15.28
C GLY A 167 -36.53 -6.12 -16.11
N ARG A 168 -35.81 -5.22 -15.42
CA ARG A 168 -34.83 -4.31 -16.02
C ARG A 168 -33.45 -5.00 -16.01
N TYR A 169 -32.88 -5.20 -17.16
CA TYR A 169 -31.57 -5.81 -17.33
C TYR A 169 -30.62 -4.83 -18.02
N LEU A 170 -29.34 -4.91 -17.64
CA LEU A 170 -28.30 -4.18 -18.33
C LEU A 170 -28.09 -4.84 -19.70
N VAL A 171 -28.42 -4.13 -20.77
CA VAL A 171 -28.22 -4.64 -22.12
C VAL A 171 -26.81 -4.27 -22.56
N LEU A 172 -25.93 -5.27 -22.62
CA LEU A 172 -24.60 -5.17 -23.19
C LEU A 172 -24.69 -5.34 -24.72
N ALA A 173 -25.37 -4.44 -25.41
CA ALA A 173 -25.44 -4.44 -26.85
C ALA A 173 -24.90 -3.12 -27.40
N LYS A 174 -24.13 -3.22 -28.49
CA LYS A 174 -23.69 -2.06 -29.25
C LYS A 174 -24.93 -1.38 -29.83
N PRO A 175 -25.20 -0.09 -29.54
CA PRO A 175 -26.32 0.59 -30.22
C PRO A 175 -26.03 0.64 -31.71
N GLU A 176 -27.01 0.29 -32.52
CA GLU A 176 -27.00 0.46 -33.98
C GLU A 176 -26.93 1.93 -34.35
#